data_e67f67342ce09a67b5070b5ce3cab5d7
#
_entry.id   e67f67342ce09a67b5070b5ce3cab5d7
#
_cell.length_a   1.000
_cell.length_b   1.000
_cell.length_c   1.000
_cell.angle_alpha   90.00
_cell.angle_beta   90.00
_cell.angle_gamma   90.00
#
_symmetry.space_group_name_H-M   'P 1'
#
loop_
_entity.id
_entity.type
_entity.pdbx_description
1 polymer ?
#
loop_
_entity_poly.entity_id
_entity_poly.type
_entity_poly.pdbx_seq_one_letter_code
_entity_poly.pdbx_strand_id
1 'polypeptide(L)'
;MLTVYGVNASPFVRKVRVVLMEKNVPYELETVFPGPQAPPDFRVMSPLGKVPAFRDGDRTLADSSVICAYIERIHPQPALYPSDPYEYARALWFEEWADGGLVPVSGPKIFFQRVVAPRFFGRPADEEMVRRAIDEELPPLFDYLEGQIGGEFLVGKALSIGDIGVVTQFVNLAHAGVTVDAARWPKLAAYIERGFARSSFKAMIDEESPQFRV
;
A
#
# COMPACT_ATOMS: atom_id res chain seq x y z
N MET A 1 3.53 -4.39 -23.39
CA MET A 1 2.60 -3.71 -22.47
C MET A 1 2.89 -4.22 -21.07
N LEU A 2 2.91 -3.34 -20.07
CA LEU A 2 3.14 -3.72 -18.68
C LEU A 2 1.86 -4.30 -18.08
N THR A 3 1.97 -5.40 -17.33
CA THR A 3 0.83 -6.03 -16.67
C THR A 3 1.13 -6.22 -15.19
N VAL A 4 0.21 -5.76 -14.35
CA VAL A 4 0.22 -5.97 -12.89
C VAL A 4 -0.78 -7.08 -12.57
N TYR A 5 -0.36 -8.09 -11.84
CA TYR A 5 -1.20 -9.21 -11.41
C TYR A 5 -1.54 -9.08 -9.93
N GLY A 6 -2.83 -9.10 -9.62
CA GLY A 6 -3.30 -9.08 -8.24
C GLY A 6 -4.68 -8.48 -8.05
N VAL A 7 -5.13 -8.35 -6.82
CA VAL A 7 -6.42 -7.74 -6.46
C VAL A 7 -6.22 -6.26 -6.12
N ASN A 8 -7.14 -5.41 -6.55
CA ASN A 8 -7.06 -3.97 -6.36
C ASN A 8 -7.00 -3.56 -4.87
N ALA A 9 -7.71 -4.24 -3.97
CA ALA A 9 -7.68 -3.96 -2.53
C ALA A 9 -6.36 -4.34 -1.82
N SER A 10 -5.42 -5.00 -2.52
CA SER A 10 -4.11 -5.28 -1.93
C SER A 10 -3.29 -4.00 -1.83
N PRO A 11 -2.79 -3.62 -0.65
CA PRO A 11 -1.96 -2.42 -0.51
C PRO A 11 -0.67 -2.52 -1.32
N PHE A 12 -0.15 -3.72 -1.52
CA PHE A 12 1.04 -3.97 -2.33
C PHE A 12 0.79 -3.83 -3.84
N VAL A 13 -0.38 -4.27 -4.31
CA VAL A 13 -0.82 -4.04 -5.70
C VAL A 13 -1.05 -2.55 -5.93
N ARG A 14 -1.72 -1.89 -4.99
CA ARG A 14 -1.96 -0.44 -5.02
C ARG A 14 -0.65 0.34 -5.06
N LYS A 15 0.36 -0.03 -4.26
CA LYS A 15 1.70 0.58 -4.27
C LYS A 15 2.28 0.61 -5.69
N VAL A 16 2.29 -0.52 -6.39
CA VAL A 16 2.78 -0.62 -7.79
C VAL A 16 1.94 0.22 -8.73
N ARG A 17 0.62 0.17 -8.63
CA ARG A 17 -0.30 0.94 -9.48
C ARG A 17 -0.14 2.44 -9.29
N VAL A 18 0.01 2.90 -8.05
CA VAL A 18 0.28 4.33 -7.74
C VAL A 18 1.61 4.76 -8.35
N VAL A 19 2.67 3.97 -8.25
CA VAL A 19 3.97 4.26 -8.89
C VAL A 19 3.81 4.39 -10.40
N LEU A 20 3.11 3.49 -11.07
CA LEU A 20 2.85 3.57 -12.51
C LEU A 20 2.05 4.81 -12.88
N MET A 21 1.03 5.16 -12.10
CA MET A 21 0.22 6.35 -12.33
C MET A 21 0.99 7.65 -12.11
N GLU A 22 1.79 7.75 -11.05
CA GLU A 22 2.64 8.92 -10.79
C GLU A 22 3.66 9.14 -11.92
N LYS A 23 4.09 8.06 -12.57
CA LYS A 23 5.00 8.10 -13.74
C LYS A 23 4.29 8.23 -15.09
N ASN A 24 2.94 8.28 -15.10
CA ASN A 24 2.12 8.28 -16.32
C ASN A 24 2.42 7.10 -17.25
N VAL A 25 2.72 5.94 -16.69
CA VAL A 25 3.03 4.72 -17.43
C VAL A 25 1.76 3.87 -17.56
N PRO A 26 1.28 3.58 -18.78
CA PRO A 26 0.12 2.73 -19.00
C PRO A 26 0.40 1.29 -18.61
N TYR A 27 -0.57 0.64 -18.01
CA TYR A 27 -0.51 -0.76 -17.60
C TYR A 27 -1.89 -1.42 -17.65
N GLU A 28 -1.91 -2.74 -17.63
CA GLU A 28 -3.11 -3.56 -17.45
C GLU A 28 -3.09 -4.18 -16.04
N LEU A 29 -4.27 -4.28 -15.40
CA LEU A 29 -4.45 -5.03 -14.16
C LEU A 29 -5.14 -6.35 -14.48
N GLU A 30 -4.45 -7.46 -14.23
CA GLU A 30 -5.02 -8.79 -14.30
C GLU A 30 -5.34 -9.30 -12.90
N THR A 31 -6.62 -9.54 -12.62
CA THR A 31 -7.08 -9.93 -11.29
C THR A 31 -6.64 -11.34 -10.95
N VAL A 32 -5.79 -11.46 -9.93
CA VAL A 32 -5.36 -12.73 -9.36
C VAL A 32 -5.50 -12.68 -7.84
N PHE A 33 -6.18 -13.67 -7.26
CA PHE A 33 -6.28 -13.83 -5.81
C PHE A 33 -5.05 -14.55 -5.26
N PRO A 34 -4.45 -14.02 -4.17
CA PRO A 34 -3.28 -14.66 -3.55
C PRO A 34 -3.65 -15.97 -2.84
N GLY A 35 -2.64 -16.80 -2.58
CA GLY A 35 -2.77 -17.99 -1.73
C GLY A 35 -2.83 -19.30 -2.49
N PRO A 36 -3.33 -20.39 -1.84
CA PRO A 36 -3.29 -21.76 -2.39
C PRO A 36 -4.05 -21.93 -3.70
N GLN A 37 -5.05 -21.10 -3.96
CA GLN A 37 -5.91 -21.16 -5.15
C GLN A 37 -5.37 -20.32 -6.33
N ALA A 38 -4.23 -19.66 -6.17
CA ALA A 38 -3.60 -18.92 -7.26
C ALA A 38 -3.29 -19.86 -8.43
N PRO A 39 -3.54 -19.45 -9.69
CA PRO A 39 -3.29 -20.26 -10.87
C PRO A 39 -1.84 -20.77 -10.92
N PRO A 40 -1.59 -21.99 -11.45
CA PRO A 40 -0.24 -22.54 -11.56
C PRO A 40 0.75 -21.59 -12.26
N ASP A 41 0.33 -20.97 -13.37
CA ASP A 41 1.15 -20.03 -14.13
C ASP A 41 1.51 -18.79 -13.33
N PHE A 42 0.60 -18.31 -12.47
CA PHE A 42 0.90 -17.22 -11.55
C PHE A 42 1.98 -17.62 -10.55
N ARG A 43 2.00 -18.88 -10.08
CA ARG A 43 3.01 -19.35 -9.13
C ARG A 43 4.40 -19.46 -9.74
N VAL A 44 4.51 -19.58 -11.06
CA VAL A 44 5.81 -19.48 -11.75
C VAL A 44 6.35 -18.05 -11.62
N MET A 45 5.48 -17.03 -11.74
CA MET A 45 5.86 -15.64 -11.59
C MET A 45 6.07 -15.23 -10.12
N SER A 46 5.21 -15.72 -9.22
CA SER A 46 5.25 -15.45 -7.78
C SER A 46 5.30 -16.76 -6.98
N PRO A 47 6.49 -17.32 -6.75
CA PRO A 47 6.63 -18.63 -6.08
C PRO A 47 6.05 -18.69 -4.67
N LEU A 48 5.98 -17.54 -3.99
CA LEU A 48 5.38 -17.42 -2.66
C LEU A 48 3.83 -17.33 -2.71
N GLY A 49 3.22 -17.30 -3.91
CA GLY A 49 1.79 -17.14 -4.09
C GLY A 49 1.24 -15.80 -3.59
N LYS A 50 2.09 -14.78 -3.46
CA LYS A 50 1.73 -13.43 -3.03
C LYS A 50 1.50 -12.52 -4.24
N VAL A 51 0.69 -11.49 -4.05
CA VAL A 51 0.47 -10.40 -5.01
C VAL A 51 1.16 -9.12 -4.51
N PRO A 52 1.64 -8.25 -5.42
CA PRO A 52 1.59 -8.34 -6.87
C PRO A 52 2.64 -9.28 -7.48
N ALA A 53 2.36 -9.74 -8.71
CA ALA A 53 3.38 -10.04 -9.70
C ALA A 53 3.29 -9.04 -10.85
N PHE A 54 4.31 -8.99 -11.70
CA PHE A 54 4.45 -8.01 -12.76
C PHE A 54 5.08 -8.64 -13.99
N ARG A 55 4.64 -8.19 -15.17
CA ARG A 55 5.21 -8.62 -16.46
C ARG A 55 5.55 -7.42 -17.35
N ASP A 56 6.72 -7.50 -17.96
CA ASP A 56 7.18 -6.60 -19.01
C ASP A 56 7.75 -7.44 -20.17
N GLY A 57 6.95 -7.62 -21.21
CA GLY A 57 7.25 -8.57 -22.29
C GLY A 57 7.41 -9.98 -21.72
N ASP A 58 8.60 -10.57 -21.91
CA ASP A 58 8.92 -11.91 -21.41
C ASP A 58 9.49 -11.91 -19.97
N ARG A 59 9.68 -10.75 -19.37
CA ARG A 59 10.25 -10.62 -18.02
C ARG A 59 9.15 -10.60 -16.98
N THR A 60 9.33 -11.33 -15.91
CA THR A 60 8.41 -11.37 -14.78
C THR A 60 9.12 -11.03 -13.48
N LEU A 61 8.45 -10.32 -12.61
CA LEU A 61 8.91 -9.97 -11.26
C LEU A 61 7.79 -10.22 -10.25
N ALA A 62 8.18 -10.51 -9.03
CA ALA A 62 7.28 -10.52 -7.87
C ALA A 62 7.88 -9.65 -6.78
N ASP A 63 7.05 -9.32 -5.78
CA ASP A 63 7.30 -8.37 -4.71
C ASP A 63 7.17 -6.91 -5.15
N SER A 64 6.39 -6.14 -4.36
CA SER A 64 6.03 -4.77 -4.73
C SER A 64 7.22 -3.82 -4.71
N SER A 65 8.15 -3.97 -3.77
CA SER A 65 9.35 -3.10 -3.67
C SER A 65 10.30 -3.37 -4.83
N VAL A 66 10.48 -4.65 -5.19
CA VAL A 66 11.30 -5.05 -6.37
C VAL A 66 10.69 -4.50 -7.66
N ILE A 67 9.37 -4.62 -7.82
CA ILE A 67 8.65 -4.12 -9.00
C ILE A 67 8.77 -2.60 -9.09
N CYS A 68 8.55 -1.87 -7.99
CA CYS A 68 8.67 -0.40 -7.96
C CYS A 68 10.10 0.06 -8.29
N ALA A 69 11.11 -0.62 -7.75
CA ALA A 69 12.51 -0.33 -8.07
C ALA A 69 12.85 -0.60 -9.55
N TYR A 70 12.28 -1.65 -10.15
CA TYR A 70 12.40 -1.91 -11.57
C TYR A 70 11.75 -0.80 -12.42
N ILE A 71 10.50 -0.43 -12.09
CA ILE A 71 9.76 0.65 -12.78
C ILE A 71 10.53 1.96 -12.70
N GLU A 72 11.10 2.30 -11.54
CA GLU A 72 11.95 3.49 -11.38
C GLU A 72 13.12 3.51 -12.38
N ARG A 73 13.76 2.37 -12.60
CA ARG A 73 14.91 2.26 -13.49
C ARG A 73 14.57 2.39 -14.97
N ILE A 74 13.43 1.85 -15.39
CA ILE A 74 12.99 1.93 -16.80
C ILE A 74 12.21 3.21 -17.12
N HIS A 75 11.63 3.85 -16.09
CA HIS A 75 10.93 5.13 -16.17
C HIS A 75 11.42 6.07 -15.05
N PRO A 76 12.60 6.69 -15.19
CA PRO A 76 13.22 7.44 -14.08
C PRO A 76 12.55 8.77 -13.74
N GLN A 77 11.59 9.24 -14.57
CA GLN A 77 10.90 10.51 -14.32
C GLN A 77 9.39 10.33 -14.26
N PRO A 78 8.73 11.04 -13.31
CA PRO A 78 9.32 11.75 -12.16
C PRO A 78 10.00 10.75 -11.22
N ALA A 79 11.11 11.19 -10.59
CA ALA A 79 11.84 10.35 -9.64
C ALA A 79 11.02 10.15 -8.36
N LEU A 80 10.80 8.87 -7.97
CA LEU A 80 10.14 8.48 -6.72
C LEU A 80 11.14 7.94 -5.68
N TYR A 81 12.39 7.83 -6.08
CA TYR A 81 13.52 7.48 -5.21
C TYR A 81 14.48 8.66 -5.17
N PRO A 82 14.71 9.29 -4.00
CA PRO A 82 15.60 10.44 -3.87
C PRO A 82 17.02 10.16 -4.37
N SER A 83 17.68 11.16 -4.92
CA SER A 83 19.07 11.03 -5.40
C SER A 83 20.12 11.18 -4.30
N ASP A 84 19.78 11.89 -3.20
CA ASP A 84 20.67 11.94 -2.03
C ASP A 84 20.69 10.57 -1.35
N PRO A 85 21.88 10.02 -1.02
CA PRO A 85 21.99 8.68 -0.48
C PRO A 85 21.28 8.46 0.85
N TYR A 86 21.25 9.47 1.72
CA TYR A 86 20.56 9.35 3.00
C TYR A 86 19.03 9.46 2.84
N GLU A 87 18.56 10.39 2.04
CA GLU A 87 17.13 10.51 1.71
C GLU A 87 16.63 9.24 0.99
N TYR A 88 17.42 8.67 0.08
CA TYR A 88 17.14 7.38 -0.55
C TYR A 88 16.96 6.27 0.48
N ALA A 89 17.92 6.12 1.39
CA ALA A 89 17.84 5.12 2.45
C ALA A 89 16.64 5.36 3.39
N ARG A 90 16.31 6.62 3.67
CA ARG A 90 15.12 6.98 4.47
C ARG A 90 13.81 6.64 3.74
N ALA A 91 13.74 6.85 2.43
CA ALA A 91 12.56 6.49 1.66
C ALA A 91 12.32 4.97 1.65
N LEU A 92 13.40 4.19 1.46
CA LEU A 92 13.34 2.73 1.60
C LEU A 92 12.96 2.30 3.02
N TRP A 93 13.49 2.97 4.05
CA TRP A 93 13.13 2.67 5.44
C TRP A 93 11.61 2.81 5.67
N PHE A 94 10.99 3.89 5.18
CA PHE A 94 9.54 4.07 5.35
C PHE A 94 8.73 3.06 4.54
N GLU A 95 9.20 2.67 3.35
CA GLU A 95 8.59 1.59 2.57
C GLU A 95 8.60 0.28 3.36
N GLU A 96 9.77 -0.16 3.82
CA GLU A 96 9.94 -1.40 4.60
C GLU A 96 9.24 -1.33 5.96
N TRP A 97 9.26 -0.17 6.61
CA TRP A 97 8.55 0.05 7.86
C TRP A 97 7.02 -0.06 7.68
N ALA A 98 6.47 0.43 6.57
CA ALA A 98 5.06 0.26 6.27
C ALA A 98 4.72 -1.22 6.03
N ASP A 99 5.53 -1.93 5.26
CA ASP A 99 5.32 -3.33 4.91
C ASP A 99 5.56 -4.27 6.12
N GLY A 100 6.55 -4.00 6.96
CA GLY A 100 6.91 -4.80 8.12
C GLY A 100 6.25 -4.39 9.44
N GLY A 101 5.88 -3.14 9.59
CA GLY A 101 5.30 -2.58 10.82
C GLY A 101 3.80 -2.37 10.75
N LEU A 102 3.29 -1.62 9.75
CA LEU A 102 1.85 -1.34 9.63
C LEU A 102 1.06 -2.54 9.13
N VAL A 103 1.53 -3.24 8.09
CA VAL A 103 0.80 -4.35 7.47
C VAL A 103 0.44 -5.45 8.46
N PRO A 104 1.32 -5.92 9.36
CA PRO A 104 0.96 -6.97 10.33
C PRO A 104 -0.22 -6.62 11.24
N VAL A 105 -0.50 -5.33 11.43
CA VAL A 105 -1.63 -4.84 12.21
C VAL A 105 -2.81 -4.50 11.29
N SER A 106 -2.62 -3.63 10.32
CA SER A 106 -3.68 -3.12 9.44
C SER A 106 -4.30 -4.21 8.57
N GLY A 107 -3.49 -5.15 8.06
CA GLY A 107 -3.92 -6.19 7.13
C GLY A 107 -4.75 -7.29 7.83
N PRO A 108 -4.11 -8.24 8.54
CA PRO A 108 -4.81 -9.41 9.07
C PRO A 108 -5.75 -9.11 10.23
N LYS A 109 -5.44 -8.09 11.05
CA LYS A 109 -6.19 -7.83 12.29
C LYS A 109 -7.34 -6.83 12.11
N ILE A 110 -7.29 -5.98 11.09
CA ILE A 110 -8.30 -4.95 10.86
C ILE A 110 -8.98 -5.15 9.50
N PHE A 111 -8.27 -4.93 8.39
CA PHE A 111 -8.87 -4.99 7.06
C PHE A 111 -9.42 -6.38 6.73
N PHE A 112 -8.66 -7.44 7.01
CA PHE A 112 -9.15 -8.80 6.78
C PHE A 112 -10.41 -9.08 7.60
N GLN A 113 -10.41 -8.72 8.88
CA GLN A 113 -11.54 -8.99 9.77
C GLN A 113 -12.80 -8.24 9.35
N ARG A 114 -12.72 -6.93 9.13
CA ARG A 114 -13.91 -6.11 8.85
C ARG A 114 -14.37 -6.15 7.40
N VAL A 115 -13.44 -6.36 6.46
CA VAL A 115 -13.76 -6.27 5.03
C VAL A 115 -13.74 -7.64 4.35
N VAL A 116 -12.61 -8.38 4.47
CA VAL A 116 -12.39 -9.58 3.66
C VAL A 116 -13.18 -10.78 4.22
N ALA A 117 -13.11 -11.03 5.52
CA ALA A 117 -13.75 -12.20 6.15
C ALA A 117 -15.28 -12.20 5.97
N PRO A 118 -16.02 -11.09 6.21
CA PRO A 118 -17.45 -11.08 6.01
C PRO A 118 -17.87 -11.20 4.53
N ARG A 119 -17.17 -10.50 3.63
CA ARG A 119 -17.59 -10.41 2.23
C ARG A 119 -17.25 -11.61 1.39
N PHE A 120 -16.07 -12.19 1.61
CA PHE A 120 -15.55 -13.26 0.75
C PHE A 120 -15.61 -14.63 1.38
N PHE A 121 -15.68 -14.72 2.71
CA PHE A 121 -15.70 -15.99 3.44
C PHE A 121 -16.97 -16.20 4.26
N GLY A 122 -17.91 -15.23 4.29
CA GLY A 122 -19.15 -15.33 5.07
C GLY A 122 -18.93 -15.49 6.58
N ARG A 123 -17.77 -15.07 7.09
CA ARG A 123 -17.42 -15.15 8.51
C ARG A 123 -17.54 -13.78 9.15
N PRO A 124 -18.13 -13.69 10.37
CA PRO A 124 -18.16 -12.42 11.08
C PRO A 124 -16.74 -11.95 11.42
N ALA A 125 -16.59 -10.63 11.56
CA ALA A 125 -15.34 -10.04 12.04
C ALA A 125 -15.09 -10.45 13.50
N ASP A 126 -13.81 -10.67 13.83
CA ASP A 126 -13.36 -10.74 15.23
C ASP A 126 -13.17 -9.31 15.76
N GLU A 127 -14.26 -8.70 16.24
CA GLU A 127 -14.25 -7.31 16.70
C GLU A 127 -13.40 -7.12 17.98
N GLU A 128 -13.12 -8.17 18.75
CA GLU A 128 -12.21 -8.08 19.88
C GLU A 128 -10.76 -7.90 19.39
N MET A 129 -10.35 -8.71 18.41
CA MET A 129 -9.05 -8.55 17.75
C MET A 129 -8.91 -7.17 17.09
N VAL A 130 -9.96 -6.72 16.38
CA VAL A 130 -9.97 -5.41 15.73
C VAL A 130 -9.81 -4.29 16.74
N ARG A 131 -10.61 -4.31 17.82
CA ARG A 131 -10.55 -3.29 18.87
C ARG A 131 -9.16 -3.25 19.50
N ARG A 132 -8.60 -4.41 19.87
CA ARG A 132 -7.24 -4.49 20.43
C ARG A 132 -6.20 -3.91 19.46
N ALA A 133 -6.29 -4.23 18.19
CA ALA A 133 -5.38 -3.69 17.17
C ALA A 133 -5.48 -2.15 17.08
N ILE A 134 -6.69 -1.60 17.12
CA ILE A 134 -6.93 -0.14 17.05
C ILE A 134 -6.48 0.56 18.34
N ASP A 135 -6.80 0.00 19.50
CA ASP A 135 -6.61 0.69 20.78
C ASP A 135 -5.17 0.55 21.31
N GLU A 136 -4.48 -0.56 21.00
CA GLU A 136 -3.19 -0.89 21.59
C GLU A 136 -2.04 -0.94 20.56
N GLU A 137 -2.27 -1.46 19.34
CA GLU A 137 -1.19 -1.75 18.40
C GLU A 137 -0.96 -0.63 17.38
N LEU A 138 -2.03 0.04 16.89
CA LEU A 138 -1.87 1.20 15.99
C LEU A 138 -1.28 2.43 16.66
N PRO A 139 -1.64 2.80 17.92
CA PRO A 139 -1.17 4.04 18.52
C PRO A 139 0.36 4.21 18.52
N PRO A 140 1.18 3.24 18.91
CA PRO A 140 2.63 3.39 18.86
C PRO A 140 3.17 3.60 17.44
N LEU A 141 2.51 3.01 16.43
CA LEU A 141 2.88 3.18 15.02
C LEU A 141 2.51 4.59 14.54
N PHE A 142 1.35 5.10 14.96
CA PHE A 142 0.94 6.47 14.65
C PHE A 142 1.79 7.50 15.38
N ASP A 143 2.14 7.28 16.66
CA ASP A 143 3.05 8.12 17.43
C ASP A 143 4.42 8.22 16.73
N TYR A 144 4.94 7.11 16.19
CA TYR A 144 6.18 7.12 15.40
C TYR A 144 6.06 7.98 14.15
N LEU A 145 5.02 7.79 13.33
CA LEU A 145 4.82 8.59 12.11
C LEU A 145 4.60 10.07 12.41
N GLU A 146 3.80 10.39 13.44
CA GLU A 146 3.55 11.77 13.89
C GLU A 146 4.87 12.49 14.20
N GLY A 147 5.81 11.77 14.85
CA GLY A 147 7.14 12.29 15.16
C GLY A 147 8.07 12.42 13.95
N GLN A 148 7.82 11.67 12.87
CA GLN A 148 8.66 11.69 11.66
C GLN A 148 8.22 12.75 10.63
N ILE A 149 6.94 13.14 10.64
CA ILE A 149 6.40 14.11 9.68
C ILE A 149 6.88 15.51 10.03
N GLY A 150 7.83 16.00 9.22
CA GLY A 150 8.41 17.34 9.33
C GLY A 150 7.97 18.32 8.23
N GLY A 151 7.24 17.85 7.21
CA GLY A 151 6.85 18.65 6.05
C GLY A 151 5.70 18.03 5.28
N GLU A 152 5.66 18.31 3.98
CA GLU A 152 4.65 17.77 3.07
C GLU A 152 4.86 16.26 2.85
N PHE A 153 6.11 15.82 2.76
CA PHE A 153 6.51 14.43 2.54
C PHE A 153 7.33 13.91 3.73
N LEU A 154 7.43 12.59 3.83
CA LEU A 154 8.23 11.91 4.86
C LEU A 154 9.73 12.12 4.66
N VAL A 155 10.14 12.28 3.40
CA VAL A 155 11.55 12.44 3.02
C VAL A 155 11.68 13.51 1.96
N GLY A 156 12.63 14.42 2.13
CA GLY A 156 12.94 15.45 1.13
C GLY A 156 11.78 16.40 0.84
N LYS A 157 11.67 16.81 -0.43
CA LYS A 157 10.71 17.83 -0.89
C LYS A 157 9.75 17.33 -1.98
N ALA A 158 9.78 16.06 -2.29
CA ALA A 158 8.95 15.44 -3.32
C ALA A 158 8.40 14.10 -2.84
N LEU A 159 7.31 13.65 -3.48
CA LEU A 159 6.74 12.33 -3.23
C LEU A 159 7.81 11.26 -3.45
N SER A 160 7.92 10.34 -2.50
CA SER A 160 8.84 9.22 -2.57
C SER A 160 8.12 7.87 -2.43
N ILE A 161 8.84 6.79 -2.70
CA ILE A 161 8.35 5.42 -2.48
C ILE A 161 7.95 5.19 -1.01
N GLY A 162 8.62 5.85 -0.06
CA GLY A 162 8.27 5.81 1.35
C GLY A 162 6.88 6.38 1.63
N ASP A 163 6.54 7.52 1.01
CA ASP A 163 5.20 8.09 1.13
C ASP A 163 4.15 7.16 0.53
N ILE A 164 4.41 6.62 -0.65
CA ILE A 164 3.50 5.70 -1.34
C ILE A 164 3.28 4.44 -0.49
N GLY A 165 4.35 3.86 0.05
CA GLY A 165 4.29 2.68 0.92
C GLY A 165 3.44 2.91 2.17
N VAL A 166 3.61 4.06 2.84
CA VAL A 166 2.85 4.41 4.04
C VAL A 166 1.40 4.71 3.70
N VAL A 167 1.12 5.64 2.77
CA VAL A 167 -0.25 6.09 2.46
C VAL A 167 -1.13 4.94 1.99
N THR A 168 -0.58 3.98 1.22
CA THR A 168 -1.34 2.83 0.73
C THR A 168 -1.92 1.96 1.87
N GLN A 169 -1.26 1.89 3.03
CA GLN A 169 -1.78 1.14 4.19
C GLN A 169 -2.98 1.84 4.84
N PHE A 170 -2.97 3.17 4.87
CA PHE A 170 -4.09 3.94 5.42
C PHE A 170 -5.34 3.87 4.55
N VAL A 171 -5.22 3.58 3.25
CA VAL A 171 -6.40 3.29 2.41
C VAL A 171 -7.13 2.03 2.91
N ASN A 172 -6.41 0.98 3.27
CA ASN A 172 -7.03 -0.23 3.84
C ASN A 172 -7.66 0.02 5.22
N LEU A 173 -7.01 0.84 6.06
CA LEU A 173 -7.59 1.26 7.33
C LEU A 173 -8.89 2.04 7.11
N ALA A 174 -8.89 3.00 6.16
CA ALA A 174 -10.08 3.78 5.83
C ALA A 174 -11.22 2.92 5.27
N HIS A 175 -10.92 1.92 4.43
CA HIS A 175 -11.90 0.94 3.97
C HIS A 175 -12.51 0.12 5.12
N ALA A 176 -11.72 -0.16 6.15
CA ALA A 176 -12.17 -0.84 7.36
C ALA A 176 -12.81 0.07 8.43
N GLY A 177 -13.13 1.33 8.07
CA GLY A 177 -13.75 2.30 8.97
C GLY A 177 -12.83 2.86 10.05
N VAL A 178 -11.49 2.78 9.86
CA VAL A 178 -10.51 3.31 10.81
C VAL A 178 -9.90 4.59 10.23
N THR A 179 -9.97 5.67 11.00
CA THR A 179 -9.42 6.98 10.65
C THR A 179 -8.38 7.43 11.68
N VAL A 180 -7.51 8.36 11.28
CA VAL A 180 -6.54 8.97 12.19
C VAL A 180 -7.22 10.07 12.99
N ASP A 181 -7.14 10.00 14.32
CA ASP A 181 -7.66 11.06 15.20
C ASP A 181 -6.76 12.31 15.12
N ALA A 182 -7.26 13.35 14.46
CA ALA A 182 -6.54 14.59 14.27
C ALA A 182 -6.29 15.38 15.60
N ALA A 183 -7.05 15.09 16.65
CA ALA A 183 -6.79 15.70 17.95
C ALA A 183 -5.54 15.10 18.60
N ARG A 184 -5.27 13.82 18.36
CA ARG A 184 -4.09 13.13 18.90
C ARG A 184 -2.89 13.16 17.92
N TRP A 185 -3.14 13.01 16.61
CA TRP A 185 -2.11 12.93 15.59
C TRP A 185 -2.36 13.93 14.44
N PRO A 186 -2.24 15.24 14.69
CA PRO A 186 -2.62 16.27 13.72
C PRO A 186 -1.77 16.27 12.45
N LYS A 187 -0.46 16.01 12.56
CA LYS A 187 0.43 15.97 11.39
C LYS A 187 0.16 14.74 10.53
N LEU A 188 -0.02 13.58 11.17
CA LEU A 188 -0.34 12.34 10.49
C LEU A 188 -1.69 12.43 9.78
N ALA A 189 -2.72 12.95 10.45
CA ALA A 189 -4.05 13.13 9.85
C ALA A 189 -3.97 14.01 8.59
N ALA A 190 -3.33 15.18 8.70
CA ALA A 190 -3.15 16.08 7.57
C ALA A 190 -2.28 15.48 6.45
N TYR A 191 -1.27 14.70 6.78
CA TYR A 191 -0.42 14.00 5.83
C TYR A 191 -1.21 12.95 5.04
N ILE A 192 -2.00 12.13 5.71
CA ILE A 192 -2.83 11.10 5.06
C ILE A 192 -3.92 11.74 4.20
N GLU A 193 -4.56 12.82 4.66
CA GLU A 193 -5.54 13.57 3.87
C GLU A 193 -4.92 14.08 2.56
N ARG A 194 -3.72 14.70 2.61
CA ARG A 194 -2.99 15.11 1.40
C ARG A 194 -2.67 13.93 0.49
N GLY A 195 -2.24 12.81 1.06
CA GLY A 195 -1.97 11.57 0.31
C GLY A 195 -3.21 11.09 -0.44
N PHE A 196 -4.35 11.01 0.22
CA PHE A 196 -5.62 10.59 -0.39
C PHE A 196 -6.14 11.56 -1.46
N ALA A 197 -5.83 12.85 -1.33
CA ALA A 197 -6.21 13.88 -2.31
C ALA A 197 -5.39 13.83 -3.60
N ARG A 198 -4.24 13.15 -3.65
CA ARG A 198 -3.45 12.96 -4.88
C ARG A 198 -4.25 12.17 -5.91
N SER A 199 -4.18 12.59 -7.17
CA SER A 199 -4.95 11.98 -8.27
C SER A 199 -4.75 10.46 -8.37
N SER A 200 -3.53 9.98 -8.16
CA SER A 200 -3.19 8.56 -8.19
C SER A 200 -3.87 7.76 -7.08
N PHE A 201 -3.84 8.24 -5.85
CA PHE A 201 -4.52 7.60 -4.72
C PHE A 201 -6.03 7.76 -4.80
N LYS A 202 -6.51 8.96 -5.16
CA LYS A 202 -7.94 9.21 -5.32
C LYS A 202 -8.58 8.25 -6.31
N ALA A 203 -7.96 8.03 -7.47
CA ALA A 203 -8.44 7.09 -8.47
C ALA A 203 -8.52 5.66 -7.91
N MET A 204 -7.54 5.21 -7.13
CA MET A 204 -7.56 3.89 -6.49
C MET A 204 -8.69 3.79 -5.45
N ILE A 205 -8.82 4.80 -4.59
CA ILE A 205 -9.86 4.85 -3.56
C ILE A 205 -11.25 4.85 -4.18
N ASP A 206 -11.47 5.64 -5.24
CA ASP A 206 -12.75 5.71 -5.94
C ASP A 206 -13.11 4.37 -6.61
N GLU A 207 -12.13 3.65 -7.19
CA GLU A 207 -12.31 2.32 -7.77
C GLU A 207 -12.65 1.26 -6.71
N GLU A 208 -11.99 1.32 -5.55
CA GLU A 208 -12.07 0.30 -4.51
C GLU A 208 -13.26 0.49 -3.57
N SER A 209 -13.62 1.73 -3.24
CA SER A 209 -14.62 2.06 -2.23
C SER A 209 -15.97 1.36 -2.42
N PRO A 210 -16.53 1.23 -3.65
CA PRO A 210 -17.80 0.53 -3.85
C PRO A 210 -17.79 -0.94 -3.44
N GLN A 211 -16.58 -1.54 -3.45
CA GLN A 211 -16.41 -2.97 -3.18
C GLN A 211 -15.95 -3.26 -1.75
N PHE A 212 -15.15 -2.36 -1.15
CA PHE A 212 -14.41 -2.69 0.08
C PHE A 212 -14.71 -1.78 1.27
N ARG A 213 -15.27 -0.60 1.09
CA ARG A 213 -15.58 0.29 2.21
C ARG A 213 -16.74 -0.25 3.05
N VAL A 214 -16.55 -0.30 4.39
CA VAL A 214 -17.58 -0.64 5.38
C VAL A 214 -18.21 0.61 5.98
#